data_723a967d94ed624c7c8191c627793ec1
#
_entry.id   723a967d94ed624c7c8191c627793ec1
#
_cell.length_a   1.000
_cell.length_b   1.000
_cell.length_c   1.000
_cell.angle_alpha   90.00
_cell.angle_beta   90.00
_cell.angle_gamma   90.00
#
_symmetry.space_group_name_H-M   'P 1'
#
loop_
_entity.id
_entity.type
_entity.pdbx_description
1 polymer ?
#
loop_
_entity_poly.entity_id
_entity_poly.type
_entity_poly.pdbx_seq_one_letter_code
_entity_poly.pdbx_strand_id
1 'polypeptide(L)'
;MKIKKIIAMFATVAIISGIGGSVVMAAPKTEANLETVARSQDEAIQILEDVSPSDEIIPFSLSTTTMRLTKKNNKLYVAWTVKSTCVATEIGISSLKLQMYSNGTWKNIKKGSYSAKNKMVYTSGYSYASAKSGVKYRAVGTAYTIVNGIKKTSKVKTSEFTY
;
A
#
# COMPACT_ATOMS: atom_id res chain seq x y z
N MET A 1 -25.23 21.59 -34.01
CA MET A 1 -24.35 21.73 -35.20
C MET A 1 -23.18 22.61 -34.84
N LYS A 2 -21.98 22.06 -34.63
CA LYS A 2 -20.63 22.62 -34.85
C LYS A 2 -19.60 21.73 -34.15
N ILE A 3 -18.99 20.90 -34.94
CA ILE A 3 -17.84 20.04 -34.64
C ILE A 3 -16.61 20.97 -34.59
N LYS A 4 -15.82 20.92 -33.49
CA LYS A 4 -14.48 21.49 -33.49
C LYS A 4 -13.45 20.35 -33.35
N LYS A 5 -12.76 20.13 -34.47
CA LYS A 5 -11.56 19.30 -34.59
C LYS A 5 -10.43 19.96 -33.83
N ILE A 6 -9.68 19.21 -33.03
CA ILE A 6 -8.39 19.64 -32.50
C ILE A 6 -7.33 18.68 -33.02
N ILE A 7 -6.36 19.29 -33.66
CA ILE A 7 -5.24 18.76 -34.41
C ILE A 7 -4.19 18.18 -33.44
N ALA A 8 -3.72 16.99 -33.72
CA ALA A 8 -2.56 16.38 -33.09
C ALA A 8 -1.27 17.01 -33.62
N MET A 9 -0.39 17.41 -32.73
CA MET A 9 0.93 17.92 -33.06
C MET A 9 1.97 16.88 -32.64
N PHE A 10 2.56 16.21 -33.63
CA PHE A 10 3.69 15.30 -33.43
C PHE A 10 4.98 16.12 -33.31
N ALA A 11 5.71 15.92 -32.22
CA ALA A 11 7.06 16.42 -32.08
C ALA A 11 8.05 15.26 -32.32
N THR A 12 8.80 15.41 -33.40
CA THR A 12 9.89 14.55 -33.82
C THR A 12 11.13 14.88 -32.98
N VAL A 13 11.74 13.92 -32.30
CA VAL A 13 13.05 14.08 -31.66
C VAL A 13 14.11 13.36 -32.47
N ALA A 14 15.12 14.11 -32.86
CA ALA A 14 16.26 13.67 -33.66
C ALA A 14 17.24 12.84 -32.85
N ILE A 15 17.72 11.76 -33.44
CA ILE A 15 18.81 10.89 -32.98
C ILE A 15 20.13 11.53 -33.37
N ILE A 16 21.01 11.76 -32.43
CA ILE A 16 22.43 12.09 -32.69
C ILE A 16 23.27 10.90 -32.27
N SER A 17 23.84 10.22 -33.26
CA SER A 17 24.86 9.20 -33.10
C SER A 17 26.24 9.87 -33.01
N GLY A 18 26.98 9.58 -31.95
CA GLY A 18 28.39 9.97 -31.76
C GLY A 18 29.25 8.75 -31.44
N ILE A 19 30.21 8.51 -32.31
CA ILE A 19 31.17 7.42 -32.33
C ILE A 19 32.36 7.76 -31.42
N GLY A 20 32.91 6.75 -30.73
CA GLY A 20 34.35 6.65 -30.49
C GLY A 20 34.86 6.77 -29.06
N GLY A 21 35.64 5.78 -28.66
CA GLY A 21 36.69 5.92 -27.65
C GLY A 21 36.67 4.86 -26.54
N SER A 22 37.34 3.72 -26.78
CA SER A 22 37.76 2.78 -25.75
C SER A 22 38.81 3.38 -24.88
N VAL A 23 38.61 3.44 -23.58
CA VAL A 23 39.69 3.61 -22.58
C VAL A 23 39.44 2.61 -21.46
N VAL A 24 40.32 1.60 -21.39
CA VAL A 24 40.48 0.70 -20.25
C VAL A 24 41.19 1.49 -19.16
N MET A 25 40.56 1.66 -18.00
CA MET A 25 41.27 2.07 -16.79
C MET A 25 40.63 1.40 -15.56
N ALA A 26 41.57 0.94 -14.73
CA ALA A 26 41.46 0.17 -13.52
C ALA A 26 40.38 0.64 -12.51
N ALA A 27 39.81 -0.32 -11.80
CA ALA A 27 38.95 -0.11 -10.65
C ALA A 27 39.68 0.58 -9.48
N PRO A 28 39.01 1.49 -8.77
CA PRO A 28 39.22 1.64 -7.35
C PRO A 28 38.01 1.06 -6.60
N LYS A 29 38.34 0.24 -5.61
CA LYS A 29 37.42 -0.08 -4.52
C LYS A 29 36.96 1.23 -3.88
N THR A 30 35.70 1.51 -3.93
CA THR A 30 35.10 2.55 -3.09
C THR A 30 33.98 1.88 -2.34
N GLU A 31 34.16 1.73 -1.04
CA GLU A 31 33.13 1.49 -0.08
C GLU A 31 32.06 2.57 -0.26
N ALA A 32 30.96 2.24 -0.87
CA ALA A 32 29.81 3.12 -0.91
C ALA A 32 29.13 3.08 0.46
N ASN A 33 29.38 4.13 1.18
CA ASN A 33 28.71 4.60 2.37
C ASN A 33 27.19 4.48 2.20
N LEU A 34 26.59 3.59 2.98
CA LEU A 34 25.16 3.34 3.02
C LEU A 34 24.48 4.31 4.01
N GLU A 35 24.69 5.60 3.78
CA GLU A 35 23.99 6.66 4.50
C GLU A 35 23.50 7.67 3.50
N THR A 36 22.26 7.64 3.21
CA THR A 36 21.35 8.75 2.89
C THR A 36 20.20 8.30 1.99
N VAL A 37 19.32 7.46 2.48
CA VAL A 37 17.91 7.47 2.09
C VAL A 37 17.04 7.23 3.34
N ALA A 38 17.20 8.11 4.28
CA ALA A 38 16.24 8.26 5.36
C ALA A 38 15.68 9.67 5.24
N ARG A 39 14.48 9.79 4.67
CA ARG A 39 13.48 10.82 5.01
C ARG A 39 12.43 10.92 3.92
N SER A 40 11.48 10.05 4.00
CA SER A 40 10.10 10.36 3.67
C SER A 40 9.27 9.55 4.66
N GLN A 41 9.23 10.06 5.87
CA GLN A 41 8.43 9.53 6.96
C GLN A 41 7.02 10.05 6.79
N ASP A 42 6.09 9.11 6.62
CA ASP A 42 4.81 8.97 7.32
C ASP A 42 4.09 7.71 6.81
N GLU A 43 4.82 6.62 6.72
CA GLU A 43 4.24 5.27 6.64
C GLU A 43 4.67 4.50 7.88
N ALA A 44 3.74 4.29 8.80
CA ALA A 44 3.95 3.35 9.90
C ALA A 44 4.03 1.93 9.33
N ILE A 45 5.24 1.51 8.99
CA ILE A 45 5.57 0.12 8.68
C ILE A 45 5.62 -0.60 10.03
N GLN A 46 4.62 -1.37 10.36
CA GLN A 46 4.72 -2.34 11.45
C GLN A 46 5.45 -3.58 10.93
N ILE A 47 6.68 -3.73 11.40
CA ILE A 47 7.49 -4.94 11.27
C ILE A 47 6.83 -6.07 12.05
N LEU A 48 6.75 -7.23 11.44
CA LEU A 48 6.25 -8.47 12.01
C LEU A 48 7.13 -8.91 13.20
N GLU A 49 6.64 -8.78 14.41
CA GLU A 49 7.12 -9.55 15.56
C GLU A 49 6.07 -10.63 15.86
N ASP A 50 6.38 -11.83 15.52
CA ASP A 50 6.15 -13.11 16.19
C ASP A 50 6.24 -14.25 15.16
N VAL A 51 7.43 -14.83 15.02
CA VAL A 51 7.63 -16.09 14.30
C VAL A 51 8.16 -17.10 15.29
N SER A 52 7.28 -17.95 15.78
CA SER A 52 7.66 -19.21 16.44
C SER A 52 8.27 -20.15 15.39
N PRO A 53 9.46 -20.76 15.63
CA PRO A 53 10.09 -21.64 14.68
C PRO A 53 9.43 -23.02 14.70
N SER A 54 8.65 -23.35 13.70
CA SER A 54 8.35 -24.71 13.33
C SER A 54 8.94 -24.98 11.94
N ASP A 55 9.78 -26.00 11.85
CA ASP A 55 10.63 -26.40 10.72
C ASP A 55 9.86 -26.89 9.48
N GLU A 56 8.93 -26.12 8.98
CA GLU A 56 8.37 -26.32 7.66
C GLU A 56 8.58 -25.04 6.89
N ILE A 57 9.36 -25.08 5.80
CA ILE A 57 9.56 -23.97 4.87
C ILE A 57 8.22 -23.69 4.18
N ILE A 58 7.30 -23.08 4.91
CA ILE A 58 6.05 -22.59 4.36
C ILE A 58 6.41 -21.29 3.62
N PRO A 59 6.23 -21.22 2.30
CA PRO A 59 6.48 -19.98 1.59
C PRO A 59 5.66 -18.86 2.24
N PHE A 60 6.37 -17.82 2.67
CA PHE A 60 5.81 -16.67 3.37
C PHE A 60 4.74 -16.02 2.48
N SER A 61 3.47 -16.31 2.72
CA SER A 61 2.41 -15.91 1.78
C SER A 61 1.99 -14.45 1.94
N LEU A 62 1.94 -13.92 3.16
CA LEU A 62 1.60 -12.52 3.40
C LEU A 62 2.87 -11.66 3.40
N SER A 63 3.06 -10.84 2.37
CA SER A 63 4.29 -10.04 2.16
C SER A 63 4.18 -8.65 2.79
N THR A 64 3.22 -7.87 2.35
CA THR A 64 3.08 -6.47 2.78
C THR A 64 1.61 -6.10 2.86
N THR A 65 1.29 -5.27 3.86
CA THR A 65 -0.03 -4.65 3.95
C THR A 65 0.12 -3.17 4.20
N THR A 66 -0.54 -2.36 3.39
CA THR A 66 -0.67 -0.92 3.62
C THR A 66 -2.14 -0.55 3.80
N MET A 67 -2.41 0.38 4.71
CA MET A 67 -3.74 0.97 4.89
C MET A 67 -3.58 2.46 5.15
N ARG A 68 -4.41 3.29 4.52
CA ARG A 68 -4.36 4.74 4.66
C ARG A 68 -5.73 5.37 4.69
N LEU A 69 -5.81 6.54 5.34
CA LEU A 69 -6.95 7.44 5.31
C LEU A 69 -6.57 8.70 4.54
N THR A 70 -7.48 9.16 3.68
CA THR A 70 -7.32 10.42 2.93
C THR A 70 -8.67 11.12 2.79
N LYS A 71 -8.64 12.43 2.55
CA LYS A 71 -9.82 13.18 2.13
C LYS A 71 -9.86 13.20 0.60
N LYS A 72 -10.96 12.73 0.01
CA LYS A 72 -11.19 12.74 -1.43
C LYS A 72 -12.63 13.11 -1.72
N ASN A 73 -12.86 14.13 -2.58
CA ASN A 73 -14.20 14.60 -2.95
C ASN A 73 -15.11 14.85 -1.73
N ASN A 74 -14.61 15.56 -0.73
CA ASN A 74 -15.30 15.84 0.54
C ASN A 74 -15.86 14.59 1.24
N LYS A 75 -15.15 13.47 1.11
CA LYS A 75 -15.43 12.21 1.81
C LYS A 75 -14.15 11.67 2.41
N LEU A 76 -14.25 11.01 3.55
CA LEU A 76 -13.14 10.25 4.12
C LEU A 76 -12.99 8.95 3.32
N TYR A 77 -11.82 8.73 2.75
CA TYR A 77 -11.52 7.55 1.94
C TYR A 77 -10.55 6.63 2.68
N VAL A 78 -10.97 5.39 2.87
CA VAL A 78 -10.15 4.30 3.43
C VAL A 78 -9.64 3.47 2.27
N ALA A 79 -8.33 3.36 2.11
CA ALA A 79 -7.71 2.52 1.08
C ALA A 79 -6.77 1.51 1.72
N TRP A 80 -6.64 0.34 1.11
CA TRP A 80 -5.70 -0.70 1.52
C TRP A 80 -5.13 -1.45 0.33
N THR A 81 -3.93 -1.99 0.52
CA THR A 81 -3.31 -2.95 -0.37
C THR A 81 -2.74 -4.09 0.47
N VAL A 82 -3.10 -5.31 0.12
CA VAL A 82 -2.52 -6.54 0.67
C VAL A 82 -1.74 -7.23 -0.42
N LYS A 83 -0.50 -7.62 -0.14
CA LYS A 83 0.38 -8.33 -1.08
C LYS A 83 0.75 -9.70 -0.54
N SER A 84 0.81 -10.67 -1.43
CA SER A 84 1.28 -12.02 -1.19
C SER A 84 2.54 -12.30 -2.01
N THR A 85 3.39 -13.19 -1.56
CA THR A 85 4.58 -13.66 -2.31
C THR A 85 4.24 -14.61 -3.46
N CYS A 86 3.04 -15.18 -3.44
CA CYS A 86 2.53 -16.08 -4.48
C CYS A 86 1.03 -15.84 -4.69
N VAL A 87 0.43 -16.51 -5.68
CA VAL A 87 -1.02 -16.44 -5.92
C VAL A 87 -1.74 -17.06 -4.73
N ALA A 88 -2.48 -16.23 -4.00
CA ALA A 88 -3.31 -16.67 -2.89
C ALA A 88 -4.68 -17.14 -3.41
N THR A 89 -5.17 -18.25 -2.88
CA THR A 89 -6.55 -18.74 -3.12
C THR A 89 -7.57 -17.68 -2.67
N GLU A 90 -7.24 -17.00 -1.55
CA GLU A 90 -7.98 -15.83 -1.07
C GLU A 90 -7.02 -14.83 -0.40
N ILE A 91 -7.23 -13.54 -0.65
CA ILE A 91 -6.44 -12.43 -0.11
C ILE A 91 -7.38 -11.28 0.27
N GLY A 92 -7.18 -10.66 1.45
CA GLY A 92 -8.09 -9.61 1.85
C GLY A 92 -7.81 -8.99 3.20
N ILE A 93 -8.81 -8.19 3.65
CA ILE A 93 -8.89 -7.65 5.02
C ILE A 93 -10.17 -8.12 5.68
N SER A 94 -10.04 -8.76 6.81
CA SER A 94 -11.14 -9.10 7.71
C SER A 94 -11.23 -8.12 8.87
N SER A 95 -12.43 -8.02 9.46
CA SER A 95 -12.67 -7.19 10.67
C SER A 95 -12.23 -5.73 10.50
N LEU A 96 -12.29 -5.19 9.28
CA LEU A 96 -11.99 -3.78 9.03
C LEU A 96 -12.99 -2.89 9.76
N LYS A 97 -12.50 -1.94 10.56
CA LYS A 97 -13.29 -0.97 11.33
C LYS A 97 -12.79 0.43 11.03
N LEU A 98 -13.66 1.32 10.59
CA LEU A 98 -13.42 2.76 10.66
C LEU A 98 -13.84 3.23 12.04
N GLN A 99 -12.95 3.94 12.72
CA GLN A 99 -13.16 4.46 14.07
C GLN A 99 -13.10 5.98 14.07
N MET A 100 -13.94 6.59 14.89
CA MET A 100 -14.00 8.01 15.18
C MET A 100 -13.63 8.23 16.64
N TYR A 101 -12.79 9.22 16.92
CA TYR A 101 -12.47 9.63 18.28
C TYR A 101 -13.56 10.54 18.82
N SER A 102 -14.17 10.16 19.93
CA SER A 102 -15.23 10.93 20.57
C SER A 102 -15.25 10.67 22.09
N ASN A 103 -15.30 11.73 22.90
CA ASN A 103 -15.34 11.66 24.36
C ASN A 103 -14.21 10.80 24.94
N GLY A 104 -12.97 11.04 24.51
CA GLY A 104 -11.80 10.31 25.01
C GLY A 104 -11.63 8.88 24.49
N THR A 105 -12.54 8.38 23.63
CA THR A 105 -12.56 6.97 23.19
C THR A 105 -12.73 6.81 21.68
N TRP A 106 -12.24 5.69 21.14
CA TRP A 106 -12.41 5.30 19.76
C TRP A 106 -13.70 4.50 19.56
N LYS A 107 -14.65 5.05 18.81
CA LYS A 107 -15.94 4.42 18.52
C LYS A 107 -15.94 3.85 17.10
N ASN A 108 -16.35 2.60 16.94
CA ASN A 108 -16.52 1.99 15.60
C ASN A 108 -17.73 2.60 14.90
N ILE A 109 -17.53 3.21 13.74
CA ILE A 109 -18.60 3.86 12.96
C ILE A 109 -18.93 3.11 11.66
N LYS A 110 -18.00 2.28 11.17
CA LYS A 110 -18.23 1.37 10.05
C LYS A 110 -17.40 0.11 10.23
N LYS A 111 -17.97 -1.05 9.85
CA LYS A 111 -17.30 -2.36 9.85
C LYS A 111 -17.47 -3.04 8.50
N GLY A 112 -16.54 -3.91 8.14
CA GLY A 112 -16.62 -4.70 6.91
C GLY A 112 -15.50 -5.71 6.80
N SER A 113 -15.62 -6.62 5.83
CA SER A 113 -14.58 -7.53 5.40
C SER A 113 -14.57 -7.55 3.89
N TYR A 114 -13.39 -7.62 3.28
CA TYR A 114 -13.21 -7.48 1.85
C TYR A 114 -12.13 -8.44 1.39
N SER A 115 -12.38 -9.18 0.32
CA SER A 115 -11.43 -10.14 -0.23
C SER A 115 -11.52 -10.26 -1.74
N ALA A 116 -10.52 -10.91 -2.30
CA ALA A 116 -10.48 -11.37 -3.69
C ALA A 116 -9.87 -12.77 -3.74
N LYS A 117 -10.19 -13.53 -4.78
CA LYS A 117 -9.67 -14.88 -5.01
C LYS A 117 -8.62 -14.87 -6.13
N ASN A 118 -7.67 -15.81 -6.04
CA ASN A 118 -6.67 -16.07 -7.07
C ASN A 118 -5.87 -14.82 -7.46
N LYS A 119 -5.37 -14.09 -6.44
CA LYS A 119 -4.58 -12.86 -6.61
C LYS A 119 -3.31 -12.89 -5.77
N MET A 120 -2.26 -12.23 -6.30
CA MET A 120 -1.06 -11.90 -5.51
C MET A 120 -1.18 -10.53 -4.84
N VAL A 121 -1.98 -9.63 -5.40
CA VAL A 121 -2.19 -8.28 -4.88
C VAL A 121 -3.68 -7.97 -4.86
N TYR A 122 -4.16 -7.47 -3.74
CA TYR A 122 -5.52 -6.99 -3.58
C TYR A 122 -5.52 -5.55 -3.08
N THR A 123 -5.90 -4.63 -3.96
CA THR A 123 -6.08 -3.21 -3.63
C THR A 123 -7.55 -2.86 -3.71
N SER A 124 -8.06 -2.20 -2.67
CA SER A 124 -9.45 -1.77 -2.63
C SER A 124 -9.62 -0.59 -1.65
N GLY A 125 -10.83 -0.08 -1.52
CA GLY A 125 -11.15 0.99 -0.61
C GLY A 125 -12.63 1.33 -0.62
N TYR A 126 -13.04 2.20 0.31
CA TYR A 126 -14.38 2.77 0.32
C TYR A 126 -14.38 4.21 0.81
N SER A 127 -15.43 4.93 0.46
CA SER A 127 -15.69 6.29 0.94
C SER A 127 -16.67 6.29 2.11
N TYR A 128 -16.46 7.21 3.06
CA TYR A 128 -17.38 7.50 4.15
C TYR A 128 -17.78 8.98 4.09
N ALA A 129 -19.05 9.24 3.76
CA ALA A 129 -19.55 10.58 3.47
C ALA A 129 -19.89 11.40 4.72
N SER A 130 -20.17 10.74 5.85
CA SER A 130 -20.61 11.40 7.09
C SER A 130 -19.45 11.79 8.00
N ALA A 131 -18.25 11.97 7.46
CA ALA A 131 -17.12 12.46 8.23
C ALA A 131 -17.31 13.93 8.62
N LYS A 132 -16.96 14.26 9.86
CA LYS A 132 -17.13 15.60 10.43
C LYS A 132 -15.79 16.33 10.49
N SER A 133 -15.79 17.60 10.08
CA SER A 133 -14.60 18.44 10.13
C SER A 133 -14.04 18.56 11.56
N GLY A 134 -12.71 18.59 11.71
CA GLY A 134 -12.01 18.67 12.99
C GLY A 134 -12.04 17.40 13.83
N VAL A 135 -12.68 16.33 13.38
CA VAL A 135 -12.76 15.06 14.10
C VAL A 135 -11.66 14.11 13.65
N LYS A 136 -11.04 13.41 14.61
CA LYS A 136 -10.02 12.40 14.34
C LYS A 136 -10.63 11.06 13.99
N TYR A 137 -10.06 10.42 12.99
CA TYR A 137 -10.43 9.09 12.48
C TYR A 137 -9.20 8.19 12.40
N ARG A 138 -9.41 6.86 12.48
CA ARG A 138 -8.44 5.83 12.12
C ARG A 138 -9.15 4.60 11.58
N ALA A 139 -8.45 3.79 10.79
CA ALA A 139 -8.93 2.48 10.36
C ALA A 139 -8.06 1.39 10.99
N VAL A 140 -8.68 0.29 11.40
CA VAL A 140 -8.01 -0.90 11.94
C VAL A 140 -8.60 -2.14 11.30
N GLY A 141 -7.79 -3.18 11.08
CA GLY A 141 -8.26 -4.42 10.48
C GLY A 141 -7.24 -5.53 10.62
N THR A 142 -7.55 -6.68 10.03
CA THR A 142 -6.64 -7.82 9.94
C THR A 142 -6.51 -8.21 8.48
N ALA A 143 -5.33 -7.98 7.91
CA ALA A 143 -4.99 -8.49 6.59
C ALA A 143 -4.77 -9.99 6.64
N TYR A 144 -5.07 -10.68 5.54
CA TYR A 144 -4.84 -12.11 5.45
C TYR A 144 -4.59 -12.57 4.03
N THR A 145 -3.92 -13.71 3.93
CA THR A 145 -3.79 -14.52 2.71
C THR A 145 -4.09 -15.97 3.05
N ILE A 146 -4.66 -16.71 2.10
CA ILE A 146 -4.81 -18.17 2.16
C ILE A 146 -4.09 -18.75 0.96
N VAL A 147 -3.07 -19.59 1.20
CA VAL A 147 -2.29 -20.28 0.18
C VAL A 147 -2.23 -21.74 0.57
N ASN A 148 -2.63 -22.64 -0.33
CA ASN A 148 -2.68 -24.09 -0.07
C ASN A 148 -3.44 -24.46 1.22
N GLY A 149 -4.55 -23.74 1.49
CA GLY A 149 -5.35 -23.96 2.70
C GLY A 149 -4.78 -23.31 3.98
N ILE A 150 -3.54 -22.82 3.95
CA ILE A 150 -2.91 -22.19 5.11
C ILE A 150 -3.22 -20.70 5.11
N LYS A 151 -3.79 -20.22 6.22
CA LYS A 151 -4.11 -18.81 6.43
C LYS A 151 -3.00 -18.11 7.23
N LYS A 152 -2.47 -17.03 6.67
CA LYS A 152 -1.58 -16.08 7.36
C LYS A 152 -2.31 -14.76 7.57
N THR A 153 -2.07 -14.13 8.73
CA THR A 153 -2.76 -12.87 9.09
C THR A 153 -1.77 -11.85 9.67
N SER A 154 -2.09 -10.56 9.50
CA SER A 154 -1.38 -9.45 10.13
C SER A 154 -2.37 -8.35 10.53
N LYS A 155 -2.23 -7.81 11.73
CA LYS A 155 -3.01 -6.65 12.18
C LYS A 155 -2.49 -5.41 11.47
N VAL A 156 -3.40 -4.55 11.01
CA VAL A 156 -3.06 -3.30 10.33
C VAL A 156 -3.88 -2.15 10.90
N LYS A 157 -3.22 -1.01 11.07
CA LYS A 157 -3.84 0.22 11.60
C LYS A 157 -3.27 1.43 10.85
N THR A 158 -4.11 2.41 10.52
CA THR A 158 -3.64 3.70 10.00
C THR A 158 -3.14 4.59 11.13
N SER A 159 -2.32 5.59 10.80
CA SER A 159 -2.16 6.77 11.63
C SER A 159 -3.51 7.46 11.88
N GLU A 160 -3.56 8.36 12.84
CA GLU A 160 -4.73 9.20 13.08
C GLU A 160 -4.83 10.26 11.98
N PHE A 161 -6.03 10.47 11.48
CA PHE A 161 -6.34 11.44 10.45
C PHE A 161 -7.40 12.41 10.95
N THR A 162 -7.10 13.71 10.97
CA THR A 162 -8.10 14.75 11.28
C THR A 162 -8.77 15.19 9.97
N TYR A 163 -10.07 15.01 9.91
CA TYR A 163 -10.87 15.29 8.69
C TYR A 163 -11.18 16.78 8.47
#